data_38aa6fbaf8eb82d8734d01dc176ba690
#
_entry.id   38aa6fbaf8eb82d8734d01dc176ba690
#
_cell.length_a   1.000
_cell.length_b   1.000
_cell.length_c   1.000
_cell.angle_alpha   90.00
_cell.angle_beta   90.00
_cell.angle_gamma   90.00
#
_symmetry.space_group_name_H-M   'P 1'
#
loop_
_entity.id
_entity.type
_entity.pdbx_description
1 polymer ?
#
loop_
_entity_poly.entity_id
_entity_poly.type
_entity_poly.pdbx_seq_one_letter_code
_entity_poly.pdbx_strand_id
1 'polypeptide(L)'
;SLGEFAVALNSLERKLIIPNEPILKNNKGGLALPAEGLVTRKFNEADAAGIVRPGIIIRTKEYAFVTSPAAATLRYAGPLSDYGMVSILEPSEGILFIFAGLNQVFGEPGQILPEASLVGLMGGDDINIETFTTEKELNSGRLSQSLYIEVRRNDEPQNPFDWFEFNKE
;
A
#
# COMPACT_ATOMS: atom_id res chain seq x y z
N SER A 1 8.75 1.86 -14.19
CA SER A 1 8.70 1.20 -12.89
C SER A 1 8.09 2.13 -11.84
N LEU A 2 7.64 1.57 -10.74
CA LEU A 2 7.13 2.36 -9.61
C LEU A 2 8.23 3.28 -9.06
N GLY A 3 9.48 2.83 -9.03
CA GLY A 3 10.59 3.65 -8.58
C GLY A 3 10.81 4.88 -9.45
N GLU A 4 10.76 4.72 -10.76
CA GLU A 4 10.87 5.85 -11.68
C GLU A 4 9.72 6.84 -11.51
N PHE A 5 8.50 6.32 -11.35
CA PHE A 5 7.33 7.16 -11.10
C PHE A 5 7.46 7.90 -9.78
N ALA A 6 7.92 7.25 -8.73
CA ALA A 6 8.11 7.86 -7.41
C ALA A 6 9.17 8.96 -7.45
N VAL A 7 10.28 8.74 -8.16
CA VAL A 7 11.31 9.76 -8.36
C VAL A 7 10.73 10.97 -9.10
N ALA A 8 9.94 10.73 -10.14
CA ALA A 8 9.28 11.80 -10.89
C ALA A 8 8.33 12.61 -10.01
N LEU A 9 7.55 11.95 -9.14
CA LEU A 9 6.68 12.65 -8.18
C LEU A 9 7.47 13.53 -7.22
N ASN A 10 8.59 13.01 -6.71
CA ASN A 10 9.42 13.77 -5.77
C ASN A 10 10.11 14.96 -6.42
N SER A 11 10.32 14.93 -7.73
CA SER A 11 10.95 16.03 -8.44
C SER A 11 9.99 17.19 -8.72
N LEU A 12 8.67 16.97 -8.60
CA LEU A 12 7.70 18.04 -8.80
C LEU A 12 7.79 19.03 -7.65
N GLU A 13 7.67 20.32 -7.99
CA GLU A 13 7.67 21.38 -7.01
C GLU A 13 6.49 21.21 -6.05
N ARG A 14 6.77 21.18 -4.76
CA ARG A 14 5.77 20.94 -3.76
C ARG A 14 5.17 22.22 -3.25
N LYS A 15 3.91 22.44 -3.60
CA LYS A 15 3.09 23.49 -3.02
C LYS A 15 2.15 22.93 -1.94
N LEU A 16 2.29 21.65 -1.62
CA LEU A 16 1.40 20.96 -0.71
C LEU A 16 1.91 21.06 0.72
N ILE A 17 0.96 21.15 1.65
CA ILE A 17 1.29 21.11 3.07
C ILE A 17 1.58 19.67 3.43
N ILE A 18 2.78 19.42 3.93
CA ILE A 18 3.19 18.09 4.39
C ILE A 18 3.07 18.09 5.91
N PRO A 19 2.46 17.06 6.50
CA PRO A 19 2.42 16.94 7.96
C PRO A 19 3.82 17.01 8.55
N ASN A 20 4.00 17.87 9.55
CA ASN A 20 5.32 18.16 10.11
C ASN A 20 5.78 17.16 11.18
N GLU A 21 4.95 16.20 11.54
CA GLU A 21 5.34 15.27 12.57
C GLU A 21 6.34 14.25 12.05
N PRO A 22 7.53 14.17 12.65
CA PRO A 22 8.49 13.14 12.23
C PRO A 22 7.99 11.77 12.68
N ILE A 23 7.31 11.10 11.81
CA ILE A 23 6.76 9.76 12.00
C ILE A 23 7.80 8.79 12.52
N LEU A 24 9.07 9.08 12.24
CA LEU A 24 10.11 8.09 12.41
C LEU A 24 10.88 8.17 13.71
N LYS A 25 10.71 9.23 14.47
CA LYS A 25 11.54 9.39 15.66
C LYS A 25 11.25 8.34 16.72
N ASN A 26 10.01 7.87 16.78
CA ASN A 26 9.58 6.95 17.81
C ASN A 26 8.80 5.72 17.29
N ASN A 27 8.57 5.62 16.00
CA ASN A 27 7.64 4.64 15.43
C ASN A 27 8.25 3.72 14.37
N LYS A 28 9.56 3.69 14.25
CA LYS A 28 10.20 2.78 13.29
C LYS A 28 9.85 1.35 13.65
N GLY A 29 9.19 0.66 12.72
CA GLY A 29 8.70 -0.69 12.96
C GLY A 29 7.40 -0.77 13.72
N GLY A 30 6.78 0.37 14.07
CA GLY A 30 5.57 0.43 14.88
C GLY A 30 4.33 0.96 14.19
N LEU A 31 4.40 1.28 12.91
CA LEU A 31 3.23 1.76 12.18
C LEU A 31 2.29 0.61 11.86
N ALA A 32 0.99 0.87 11.87
CA ALA A 32 0.00 -0.13 11.50
C ALA A 32 0.18 -0.55 10.04
N LEU A 33 -0.01 -1.85 9.77
CA LEU A 33 -0.06 -2.33 8.40
C LEU A 33 -1.21 -1.65 7.64
N PRO A 34 -1.01 -1.32 6.37
CA PRO A 34 -2.08 -0.72 5.56
C PRO A 34 -3.27 -1.64 5.35
N ALA A 35 -3.08 -2.95 5.44
CA ALA A 35 -4.15 -3.94 5.31
C ALA A 35 -3.82 -5.17 6.15
N GLU A 36 -4.86 -5.87 6.59
CA GLU A 36 -4.68 -7.16 7.27
C GLU A 36 -4.36 -8.25 6.25
N GLY A 37 -3.41 -9.11 6.58
CA GLY A 37 -3.05 -10.20 5.70
C GLY A 37 -1.75 -10.87 6.12
N LEU A 38 -1.28 -11.75 5.24
CA LEU A 38 -0.03 -12.49 5.44
C LEU A 38 1.00 -12.08 4.41
N VAL A 39 2.23 -11.89 4.86
CA VAL A 39 3.34 -11.59 3.95
C VAL A 39 3.68 -12.86 3.18
N THR A 40 3.59 -12.79 1.86
CA THR A 40 3.93 -13.91 0.97
C THR A 40 5.21 -13.66 0.19
N ARG A 41 5.68 -12.42 0.16
CA ARG A 41 6.96 -12.08 -0.46
C ARG A 41 7.64 -10.99 0.36
N LYS A 42 8.91 -11.22 0.68
CA LYS A 42 9.72 -10.31 1.46
C LYS A 42 10.48 -9.32 0.57
N PHE A 43 11.00 -8.29 1.20
CA PHE A 43 11.81 -7.26 0.53
C PHE A 43 13.00 -7.91 -0.17
N ASN A 44 13.17 -7.59 -1.46
CA ASN A 44 14.26 -8.10 -2.31
C ASN A 44 14.32 -9.63 -2.44
N GLU A 45 13.22 -10.32 -2.15
CA GLU A 45 13.10 -11.76 -2.37
C GLU A 45 12.76 -12.03 -3.84
N ALA A 46 13.51 -12.92 -4.47
CA ALA A 46 13.26 -13.30 -5.86
C ALA A 46 11.96 -14.12 -5.96
N ASP A 47 11.17 -13.85 -6.99
CA ASP A 47 9.99 -14.66 -7.28
C ASP A 47 10.38 -15.93 -8.06
N ALA A 48 9.38 -16.74 -8.46
CA ALA A 48 9.61 -17.98 -9.20
C ALA A 48 10.32 -17.75 -10.54
N ALA A 49 10.20 -16.56 -11.11
CA ALA A 49 10.89 -16.16 -12.35
C ALA A 49 12.27 -15.53 -12.09
N GLY A 50 12.69 -15.44 -10.82
CA GLY A 50 13.95 -14.81 -10.44
C GLY A 50 13.91 -13.30 -10.38
N ILE A 51 12.72 -12.69 -10.48
CA ILE A 51 12.57 -11.23 -10.42
C ILE A 51 12.55 -10.77 -8.98
N VAL A 52 13.38 -9.78 -8.68
CA VAL A 52 13.48 -9.16 -7.36
C VAL A 52 12.81 -7.79 -7.40
N ARG A 53 11.97 -7.51 -6.40
CA ARG A 53 11.29 -6.21 -6.28
C ARG A 53 11.61 -5.59 -4.92
N PRO A 54 11.75 -4.25 -4.87
CA PRO A 54 12.09 -3.55 -3.63
C PRO A 54 10.83 -3.25 -2.78
N GLY A 55 10.04 -4.27 -2.52
CA GLY A 55 8.82 -4.15 -1.74
C GLY A 55 8.38 -5.51 -1.23
N ILE A 56 7.24 -5.54 -0.56
CA ILE A 56 6.67 -6.78 -0.04
C ILE A 56 5.29 -7.02 -0.65
N ILE A 57 4.84 -8.26 -0.61
CA ILE A 57 3.47 -8.63 -0.98
C ILE A 57 2.77 -9.17 0.25
N ILE A 58 1.58 -8.62 0.51
CA ILE A 58 0.66 -9.11 1.54
C ILE A 58 -0.55 -9.73 0.82
N ARG A 59 -0.88 -10.96 1.19
CA ARG A 59 -2.11 -11.59 0.73
C ARG A 59 -3.23 -11.20 1.68
N THR A 60 -4.30 -10.65 1.11
CA THR A 60 -5.45 -10.15 1.86
C THR A 60 -6.72 -10.90 1.48
N LYS A 61 -7.76 -10.70 2.26
CA LYS A 61 -9.11 -11.13 1.89
C LYS A 61 -9.64 -10.29 0.72
N GLU A 62 -10.67 -10.79 0.06
CA GLU A 62 -11.43 -10.00 -0.90
C GLU A 62 -11.98 -8.75 -0.23
N TYR A 63 -11.98 -7.64 -0.95
CA TYR A 63 -12.53 -6.35 -0.53
C TYR A 63 -11.91 -5.79 0.76
N ALA A 64 -10.71 -6.25 1.10
CA ALA A 64 -10.00 -5.75 2.26
C ALA A 64 -9.80 -4.24 2.16
N PHE A 65 -9.92 -3.55 3.28
CA PHE A 65 -9.66 -2.11 3.37
C PHE A 65 -8.16 -1.88 3.39
N VAL A 66 -7.74 -0.85 2.64
CA VAL A 66 -6.36 -0.37 2.68
C VAL A 66 -6.38 1.02 3.29
N THR A 67 -5.68 1.20 4.39
CA THR A 67 -5.73 2.43 5.17
C THR A 67 -4.34 3.04 5.31
N SER A 68 -4.31 4.36 5.53
CA SER A 68 -3.06 5.08 5.72
C SER A 68 -2.44 4.72 7.06
N PRO A 69 -1.19 4.22 7.08
CA PRO A 69 -0.51 3.85 8.33
C PRO A 69 -0.19 5.04 9.23
N ALA A 70 -0.26 6.24 8.69
CA ALA A 70 0.08 7.47 9.40
C ALA A 70 -0.63 8.63 8.75
N ALA A 71 -0.69 9.78 9.42
CA ALA A 71 -1.13 11.01 8.76
C ALA A 71 -0.21 11.30 7.57
N ALA A 72 -0.76 11.64 6.42
CA ALA A 72 0.02 11.77 5.20
C ALA A 72 -0.67 12.70 4.20
N THR A 73 0.12 13.21 3.27
CA THR A 73 -0.40 13.88 2.09
C THR A 73 -0.55 12.87 0.97
N LEU A 74 -1.72 12.83 0.35
CA LEU A 74 -1.94 11.97 -0.80
C LEU A 74 -1.24 12.57 -2.01
N ARG A 75 -0.30 11.83 -2.61
CA ARG A 75 0.49 12.30 -3.74
C ARG A 75 -0.02 11.77 -5.07
N TYR A 76 -0.63 10.60 -5.07
CA TYR A 76 -1.18 9.99 -6.28
C TYR A 76 -2.26 8.99 -5.90
N ALA A 77 -3.34 8.97 -6.66
CA ALA A 77 -4.39 7.96 -6.53
C ALA A 77 -4.99 7.70 -7.90
N GLY A 78 -4.75 6.54 -8.46
CA GLY A 78 -5.26 6.22 -9.79
C GLY A 78 -4.58 5.03 -10.43
N PRO A 79 -4.90 4.74 -11.69
CA PRO A 79 -4.30 3.62 -12.40
C PRO A 79 -2.85 3.91 -12.78
N LEU A 80 -2.05 2.86 -12.78
CA LEU A 80 -0.68 2.92 -13.25
C LEU A 80 -0.42 1.64 -14.04
N SER A 81 0.07 1.79 -15.26
CA SER A 81 0.26 0.66 -16.17
C SER A 81 1.07 -0.46 -15.53
N ASP A 82 0.58 -1.68 -15.62
CA ASP A 82 1.15 -2.92 -15.06
C ASP A 82 1.04 -3.07 -13.54
N TYR A 83 0.46 -2.07 -12.83
CA TYR A 83 0.38 -2.09 -11.37
C TYR A 83 -1.04 -2.01 -10.83
N GLY A 84 -2.05 -1.91 -11.70
CA GLY A 84 -3.43 -1.74 -11.30
C GLY A 84 -3.67 -0.34 -10.73
N MET A 85 -4.55 -0.22 -9.76
CA MET A 85 -4.75 1.03 -9.06
C MET A 85 -3.67 1.19 -8.00
N VAL A 86 -3.15 2.41 -7.90
CA VAL A 86 -2.02 2.73 -7.02
C VAL A 86 -2.37 3.94 -6.16
N SER A 87 -2.00 3.88 -4.89
CA SER A 87 -2.07 5.02 -3.97
C SER A 87 -0.67 5.30 -3.43
N ILE A 88 -0.24 6.55 -3.49
CA ILE A 88 1.06 6.98 -2.99
C ILE A 88 0.84 8.06 -1.94
N LEU A 89 1.33 7.81 -0.74
CA LEU A 89 1.20 8.68 0.43
C LEU A 89 2.57 9.21 0.82
N GLU A 90 2.59 10.46 1.24
CA GLU A 90 3.80 11.08 1.80
C GLU A 90 3.53 11.46 3.25
N PRO A 91 3.93 10.61 4.20
CA PRO A 91 3.71 10.90 5.62
C PRO A 91 4.65 11.95 6.17
N SER A 92 5.81 12.13 5.54
CA SER A 92 6.79 13.12 5.93
C SER A 92 7.66 13.42 4.72
N GLU A 93 8.34 14.56 4.69
CA GLU A 93 9.12 14.96 3.54
C GLU A 93 10.14 13.90 3.14
N GLY A 94 10.11 13.50 1.88
CA GLY A 94 11.04 12.53 1.33
C GLY A 94 10.67 11.07 1.58
N ILE A 95 9.59 10.80 2.30
CA ILE A 95 9.15 9.44 2.58
C ILE A 95 7.87 9.17 1.79
N LEU A 96 7.86 8.07 1.04
CA LEU A 96 6.68 7.64 0.30
C LEU A 96 6.28 6.23 0.71
N PHE A 97 4.98 6.05 0.94
CA PHE A 97 4.35 4.75 1.03
C PHE A 97 3.60 4.51 -0.27
N ILE A 98 3.91 3.43 -0.97
CA ILE A 98 3.34 3.09 -2.27
C ILE A 98 2.56 1.79 -2.13
N PHE A 99 1.27 1.85 -2.46
CA PHE A 99 0.38 0.68 -2.43
C PHE A 99 -0.09 0.41 -3.85
N ALA A 100 0.15 -0.78 -4.35
CA ALA A 100 -0.20 -1.19 -5.71
C ALA A 100 -1.00 -2.48 -5.71
N GLY A 101 -1.75 -2.72 -6.77
CA GLY A 101 -2.61 -3.88 -6.89
C GLY A 101 -4.00 -3.65 -6.28
N LEU A 102 -4.35 -2.40 -6.01
CA LEU A 102 -5.67 -2.05 -5.51
C LEU A 102 -6.72 -2.19 -6.61
N ASN A 103 -7.96 -2.44 -6.21
CA ASN A 103 -9.09 -2.40 -7.14
C ASN A 103 -9.71 -1.01 -7.21
N GLN A 104 -9.71 -0.31 -6.09
CA GLN A 104 -10.32 1.02 -5.99
C GLN A 104 -9.45 1.88 -5.09
N VAL A 105 -9.32 3.16 -5.44
CA VAL A 105 -8.59 4.14 -4.63
C VAL A 105 -9.48 5.34 -4.34
N PHE A 106 -9.20 6.02 -3.24
CA PHE A 106 -9.99 7.16 -2.76
C PHE A 106 -9.10 8.36 -2.48
N GLY A 107 -9.69 9.53 -2.61
CA GLY A 107 -9.02 10.79 -2.30
C GLY A 107 -8.46 11.47 -3.53
N GLU A 108 -8.07 12.73 -3.34
CA GLU A 108 -7.53 13.59 -4.38
C GLU A 108 -6.07 13.94 -4.06
N PRO A 109 -5.18 13.97 -5.05
CA PRO A 109 -3.80 14.44 -4.81
C PRO A 109 -3.78 15.80 -4.14
N GLY A 110 -2.94 15.94 -3.13
CA GLY A 110 -2.82 17.15 -2.31
C GLY A 110 -3.64 17.10 -1.02
N GLN A 111 -4.55 16.18 -0.90
CA GLN A 111 -5.36 16.04 0.30
C GLN A 111 -4.50 15.52 1.47
N ILE A 112 -4.68 16.15 2.63
CA ILE A 112 -4.04 15.68 3.86
C ILE A 112 -4.98 14.69 4.54
N LEU A 113 -4.49 13.50 4.77
CA LEU A 113 -5.28 12.39 5.32
C LEU A 113 -4.85 12.11 6.76
N PRO A 114 -5.80 11.98 7.69
CA PRO A 114 -5.45 11.47 9.02
C PRO A 114 -4.98 10.03 8.98
N GLU A 115 -4.29 9.61 10.03
CA GLU A 115 -3.97 8.19 10.24
C GLU A 115 -5.25 7.36 10.16
N ALA A 116 -5.13 6.16 9.60
CA ALA A 116 -6.21 5.19 9.43
C ALA A 116 -7.28 5.60 8.41
N SER A 117 -7.06 6.65 7.62
CA SER A 117 -7.96 7.00 6.52
C SER A 117 -8.03 5.87 5.49
N LEU A 118 -9.22 5.60 4.98
CA LEU A 118 -9.40 4.63 3.90
C LEU A 118 -8.82 5.22 2.61
N VAL A 119 -7.82 4.55 2.05
CA VAL A 119 -7.19 4.99 0.80
C VAL A 119 -7.48 4.06 -0.38
N GLY A 120 -7.94 2.84 -0.10
CA GLY A 120 -8.28 1.92 -1.17
C GLY A 120 -9.00 0.67 -0.70
N LEU A 121 -9.44 -0.11 -1.67
CA LEU A 121 -10.06 -1.42 -1.46
C LEU A 121 -9.36 -2.43 -2.34
N MET A 122 -9.14 -3.62 -1.80
CA MET A 122 -8.72 -4.75 -2.60
C MET A 122 -9.89 -5.24 -3.45
N GLY A 123 -9.58 -5.96 -4.51
CA GLY A 123 -10.58 -6.55 -5.36
C GLY A 123 -11.19 -7.82 -4.77
N GLY A 124 -12.00 -8.45 -5.57
CA GLY A 124 -12.67 -9.69 -5.25
C GLY A 124 -13.47 -10.15 -6.46
N ASP A 125 -14.11 -11.29 -6.32
CA ASP A 125 -14.99 -11.79 -7.38
C ASP A 125 -16.25 -10.93 -7.49
N ASP A 126 -16.75 -10.77 -8.70
CA ASP A 126 -18.01 -10.08 -8.91
C ASP A 126 -19.14 -10.75 -8.11
N ILE A 127 -19.91 -9.92 -7.44
CA ILE A 127 -21.07 -10.41 -6.71
C ILE A 127 -22.13 -10.78 -7.73
N ASN A 128 -22.28 -12.07 -8.00
CA ASN A 128 -23.38 -12.60 -8.75
C ASN A 128 -24.39 -13.19 -7.76
N ILE A 129 -25.63 -12.73 -7.82
CA ILE A 129 -26.69 -13.17 -6.90
C ILE A 129 -26.86 -14.70 -6.94
N GLU A 130 -26.66 -15.29 -8.11
CA GLU A 130 -26.76 -16.75 -8.28
C GLU A 130 -25.61 -17.52 -7.62
N THR A 131 -24.48 -16.88 -7.41
CA THR A 131 -23.31 -17.47 -6.74
C THR A 131 -23.17 -17.03 -5.29
N PHE A 132 -24.17 -16.32 -4.78
CA PHE A 132 -24.23 -15.97 -3.36
C PHE A 132 -24.61 -17.22 -2.57
N THR A 133 -23.81 -18.23 -2.74
CA THR A 133 -24.04 -19.58 -2.23
C THR A 133 -22.95 -19.95 -1.26
N THR A 134 -23.09 -21.09 -0.67
CA THR A 134 -22.18 -21.77 0.23
C THR A 134 -20.70 -21.64 -0.18
N GLU A 135 -20.44 -21.59 -1.47
CA GLU A 135 -19.07 -21.52 -1.98
C GLU A 135 -18.41 -20.19 -1.68
N LYS A 136 -19.14 -19.08 -1.82
CA LYS A 136 -18.63 -17.75 -1.50
C LYS A 136 -18.53 -17.55 0.02
N GLU A 137 -19.43 -18.10 0.79
CA GLU A 137 -19.32 -18.10 2.24
C GLU A 137 -18.10 -18.88 2.72
N LEU A 138 -17.83 -20.01 2.11
CA LEU A 138 -16.65 -20.84 2.42
C LEU A 138 -15.34 -20.11 2.04
N ASN A 139 -15.37 -19.29 0.99
CA ASN A 139 -14.19 -18.57 0.51
C ASN A 139 -14.03 -17.17 1.13
N SER A 140 -15.01 -16.69 1.89
CA SER A 140 -14.98 -15.34 2.43
C SER A 140 -13.81 -15.03 3.37
N GLY A 141 -13.24 -16.07 4.00
CA GLY A 141 -12.06 -15.94 4.84
C GLY A 141 -10.74 -16.13 4.12
N ARG A 142 -10.78 -16.45 2.84
CA ARG A 142 -9.61 -16.84 2.06
C ARG A 142 -8.78 -15.64 1.66
N LEU A 143 -7.46 -15.76 1.82
CA LEU A 143 -6.53 -14.74 1.36
C LEU A 143 -6.25 -14.94 -0.12
N SER A 144 -6.90 -14.14 -0.96
CA SER A 144 -6.87 -14.32 -2.41
C SER A 144 -6.36 -13.10 -3.18
N GLN A 145 -6.19 -11.96 -2.52
CA GLN A 145 -5.78 -10.72 -3.15
C GLN A 145 -4.35 -10.38 -2.76
N SER A 146 -3.60 -9.76 -3.67
CA SER A 146 -2.21 -9.41 -3.41
C SER A 146 -2.05 -7.89 -3.39
N LEU A 147 -1.62 -7.37 -2.25
CA LEU A 147 -1.27 -5.96 -2.09
C LEU A 147 0.25 -5.84 -2.11
N TYR A 148 0.78 -5.05 -3.05
CA TYR A 148 2.20 -4.73 -3.09
C TYR A 148 2.46 -3.44 -2.30
N ILE A 149 3.45 -3.46 -1.44
CA ILE A 149 3.83 -2.32 -0.59
C ILE A 149 5.29 -2.00 -0.77
N GLU A 150 5.56 -0.76 -1.11
CA GLU A 150 6.93 -0.25 -1.22
C GLU A 150 7.06 0.97 -0.32
N VAL A 151 8.18 1.09 0.38
CA VAL A 151 8.54 2.28 1.16
C VAL A 151 9.78 2.88 0.54
N ARG A 152 9.79 4.19 0.34
CA ARG A 152 10.94 4.90 -0.19
C ARG A 152 11.30 6.05 0.74
N ARG A 153 12.59 6.26 0.93
CA ARG A 153 13.12 7.42 1.66
C ARG A 153 14.16 8.09 0.77
N ASN A 154 13.90 9.36 0.42
CA ASN A 154 14.78 10.13 -0.46
C ASN A 154 15.12 9.34 -1.73
N ASP A 155 14.07 8.78 -2.35
CA ASP A 155 14.13 8.00 -3.60
C ASP A 155 14.83 6.64 -3.50
N GLU A 156 15.18 6.20 -2.29
CA GLU A 156 15.77 4.88 -2.08
C GLU A 156 14.78 3.91 -1.44
N PRO A 157 14.64 2.70 -1.99
CA PRO A 157 13.77 1.69 -1.38
C PRO A 157 14.22 1.31 0.03
N GLN A 158 13.24 1.11 0.90
CA GLN A 158 13.43 0.70 2.28
C GLN A 158 12.71 -0.63 2.50
N ASN A 159 13.22 -1.43 3.42
CA ASN A 159 12.52 -2.66 3.81
C ASN A 159 11.28 -2.32 4.64
N PRO A 160 10.07 -2.67 4.15
CA PRO A 160 8.84 -2.36 4.90
C PRO A 160 8.79 -2.98 6.31
N PHE A 161 9.54 -4.04 6.57
CA PHE A 161 9.62 -4.61 7.92
C PHE A 161 10.23 -3.65 8.94
N ASP A 162 10.99 -2.66 8.49
CA ASP A 162 11.55 -1.65 9.38
C ASP A 162 10.52 -0.56 9.73
N TRP A 163 9.39 -0.52 9.04
CA TRP A 163 8.41 0.56 9.16
C TRP A 163 7.11 0.13 9.80
N PHE A 164 6.62 -1.08 9.48
CA PHE A 164 5.31 -1.56 9.89
C PHE A 164 5.41 -2.65 10.92
N GLU A 165 4.40 -2.71 11.79
CA GLU A 165 4.28 -3.77 12.76
C GLU A 165 3.56 -4.96 12.13
N PHE A 166 4.23 -6.08 12.07
CA PHE A 166 3.67 -7.31 11.52
C PHE A 166 3.23 -8.22 12.65
N ASN A 167 2.10 -8.91 12.46
CA ASN A 167 1.66 -9.89 13.42
C ASN A 167 2.66 -11.04 13.49
N LYS A 168 3.18 -11.26 14.68
CA LYS A 168 4.06 -12.38 14.95
C LYS A 168 3.22 -13.60 15.30
N GLU A 169 3.04 -14.45 14.33
CA GLU A 169 2.55 -15.81 14.59
C GLU A 169 3.44 -16.81 13.94
#